data_ae4b740c243f7e0d44cf6682de85aea5
#
_entry.id   ae4b740c243f7e0d44cf6682de85aea5
#
_cell.length_a   1.000
_cell.length_b   1.000
_cell.length_c   1.000
_cell.angle_alpha   90.00
_cell.angle_beta   90.00
_cell.angle_gamma   90.00
#
_symmetry.space_group_name_H-M   'P 1'
#
loop_
_entity.id
_entity.type
_entity.pdbx_description
1 polymer ?
#
loop_
_entity_poly.entity_id
_entity_poly.type
_entity_poly.pdbx_seq_one_letter_code
_entity_poly.pdbx_strand_id
1 'polypeptide(L)'
;MQTETHSDTAVIEIRDLSTRFGDHIVHTGVDLEVRRAEIFALAGGSGSGKSTLLREMILLQRPDSGTIRVLGTDLRTLDEDATRALRRRWGVMFQHGGLFSSLNLLENIGLPLREHTALDAALIDEIAAWKIALIGLAPDTGAQFPAELSGGMQKRASLARALALDPELLFLDEPTAGLDPASAADVDELVCKLRDVFGLTIVMITHDLNLMWRVADRVAVLGAGTVQAIGSMDELSRLGNPAVRVFFEGRRAQVPRERAPRPAMESAWKPK
;
A
#
# COMPACT_ATOMS: atom_id res chain seq x y z
N MET A 1 -10.01 -35.76 6.92
CA MET A 1 -8.66 -35.38 6.49
C MET A 1 -8.86 -34.46 5.29
N GLN A 2 -9.20 -33.17 5.57
CA GLN A 2 -9.37 -32.14 4.56
C GLN A 2 -8.00 -31.46 4.43
N THR A 3 -7.34 -31.69 3.32
CA THR A 3 -6.10 -31.02 2.93
C THR A 3 -6.44 -29.55 2.66
N GLU A 4 -5.99 -28.68 3.56
CA GLU A 4 -5.94 -27.24 3.36
C GLU A 4 -4.98 -26.95 2.19
N THR A 5 -5.55 -26.80 0.99
CA THR A 5 -4.88 -26.15 -0.14
C THR A 5 -4.97 -24.63 0.06
N HIS A 6 -4.28 -24.12 1.06
CA HIS A 6 -4.13 -22.69 1.26
C HIS A 6 -2.68 -22.30 0.97
N SER A 7 -2.52 -21.30 0.10
CA SER A 7 -1.46 -20.30 0.10
C SER A 7 -0.27 -20.39 -0.84
N ASP A 8 -0.44 -20.80 -2.09
CA ASP A 8 0.59 -20.42 -3.07
C ASP A 8 0.40 -18.97 -3.60
N THR A 9 -0.64 -18.27 -3.12
CA THR A 9 -1.04 -16.94 -3.61
C THR A 9 -0.95 -15.81 -2.57
N ALA A 10 -0.87 -16.10 -1.27
CA ALA A 10 -0.82 -15.07 -0.23
C ALA A 10 0.58 -14.46 -0.10
N VAL A 11 0.69 -13.13 -0.20
CA VAL A 11 1.96 -12.41 0.02
C VAL A 11 2.07 -11.83 1.42
N ILE A 12 0.94 -11.63 2.11
CA ILE A 12 0.89 -11.30 3.54
C ILE A 12 -0.10 -12.25 4.21
N GLU A 13 0.32 -12.84 5.32
CA GLU A 13 -0.53 -13.64 6.20
C GLU A 13 -0.38 -13.15 7.62
N ILE A 14 -1.49 -12.85 8.27
CA ILE A 14 -1.55 -12.46 9.68
C ILE A 14 -2.45 -13.47 10.39
N ARG A 15 -1.99 -14.01 11.53
CA ARG A 15 -2.72 -15.00 12.33
C ARG A 15 -2.66 -14.64 13.80
N ASP A 16 -3.84 -14.58 14.42
CA ASP A 16 -4.06 -14.35 15.87
C ASP A 16 -3.25 -13.17 16.41
N LEU A 17 -3.16 -12.09 15.63
CA LEU A 17 -2.33 -10.93 15.96
C LEU A 17 -2.99 -10.10 17.06
N SER A 18 -2.23 -9.85 18.12
CA SER A 18 -2.67 -8.98 19.23
C SER A 18 -1.59 -7.95 19.56
N THR A 19 -2.04 -6.72 19.82
CA THR A 19 -1.15 -5.58 20.07
C THR A 19 -1.77 -4.63 21.09
N ARG A 20 -0.97 -4.19 22.05
CA ARG A 20 -1.35 -3.21 23.07
C ARG A 20 -0.25 -2.18 23.30
N PHE A 21 -0.64 -1.02 23.81
CA PHE A 21 0.24 0.03 24.29
C PHE A 21 -0.11 0.32 25.76
N GLY A 22 0.70 -0.18 26.68
CA GLY A 22 0.35 -0.19 28.09
C GLY A 22 -0.96 -0.95 28.32
N ASP A 23 -1.96 -0.28 28.90
CA ASP A 23 -3.28 -0.86 29.13
C ASP A 23 -4.25 -0.75 27.93
N HIS A 24 -3.85 -0.03 26.87
CA HIS A 24 -4.69 0.18 25.71
C HIS A 24 -4.50 -0.95 24.71
N ILE A 25 -5.56 -1.77 24.50
CA ILE A 25 -5.60 -2.83 23.50
C ILE A 25 -5.94 -2.20 22.15
N VAL A 26 -5.07 -2.43 21.16
CA VAL A 26 -5.26 -1.96 19.78
C VAL A 26 -5.78 -3.07 18.88
N HIS A 27 -5.19 -4.27 19.00
CA HIS A 27 -5.61 -5.46 18.24
C HIS A 27 -5.81 -6.65 19.17
N THR A 28 -6.79 -7.50 18.85
CA THR A 28 -7.07 -8.77 19.53
C THR A 28 -7.44 -9.81 18.51
N GLY A 29 -6.56 -10.80 18.30
CA GLY A 29 -6.86 -11.94 17.42
C GLY A 29 -7.16 -11.52 15.98
N VAL A 30 -6.33 -10.64 15.38
CA VAL A 30 -6.51 -10.22 13.99
C VAL A 30 -5.99 -11.31 13.05
N ASP A 31 -6.88 -11.76 12.16
CA ASP A 31 -6.56 -12.67 11.06
C ASP A 31 -6.87 -11.97 9.72
N LEU A 32 -5.90 -11.97 8.80
CA LEU A 32 -6.12 -11.52 7.43
C LEU A 32 -5.07 -12.09 6.47
N GLU A 33 -5.43 -12.09 5.19
CA GLU A 33 -4.54 -12.48 4.09
C GLU A 33 -4.63 -11.46 2.96
N VAL A 34 -3.46 -11.10 2.41
CA VAL A 34 -3.35 -10.31 1.18
C VAL A 34 -2.82 -11.21 0.07
N ARG A 35 -3.51 -11.23 -1.06
CA ARG A 35 -3.17 -12.06 -2.22
C ARG A 35 -2.21 -11.34 -3.16
N ARG A 36 -1.47 -12.11 -3.94
CA ARG A 36 -0.58 -11.55 -4.98
C ARG A 36 -1.35 -10.75 -6.02
N ALA A 37 -0.78 -9.61 -6.44
CA ALA A 37 -1.32 -8.74 -7.48
C ALA A 37 -2.75 -8.22 -7.20
N GLU A 38 -3.12 -8.06 -5.93
CA GLU A 38 -4.36 -7.36 -5.55
C GLU A 38 -4.08 -5.98 -4.94
N ILE A 39 -5.04 -5.09 -5.04
CA ILE A 39 -5.12 -3.87 -4.24
C ILE A 39 -6.00 -4.19 -3.03
N PHE A 40 -5.38 -4.33 -1.86
CA PHE A 40 -6.04 -4.63 -0.60
C PHE A 40 -6.13 -3.38 0.26
N ALA A 41 -7.34 -2.97 0.64
CA ALA A 41 -7.54 -1.80 1.48
C ALA A 41 -7.82 -2.17 2.94
N LEU A 42 -7.20 -1.44 3.86
CA LEU A 42 -7.52 -1.44 5.29
C LEU A 42 -8.43 -0.26 5.59
N ALA A 43 -9.65 -0.54 5.97
CA ALA A 43 -10.70 0.42 6.28
C ALA A 43 -11.11 0.35 7.76
N GLY A 44 -11.76 1.39 8.26
CA GLY A 44 -12.26 1.45 9.64
C GLY A 44 -12.24 2.85 10.20
N GLY A 45 -12.86 3.04 11.36
CA GLY A 45 -12.90 4.32 12.06
C GLY A 45 -11.53 4.84 12.50
N SER A 46 -11.47 6.10 12.96
CA SER A 46 -10.28 6.62 13.61
C SER A 46 -9.95 5.79 14.86
N GLY A 47 -8.68 5.49 15.08
CA GLY A 47 -8.26 4.68 16.22
C GLY A 47 -8.51 3.16 16.10
N SER A 48 -9.01 2.65 14.96
CA SER A 48 -9.25 1.21 14.78
C SER A 48 -7.98 0.36 14.59
N GLY A 49 -6.78 0.95 14.67
CA GLY A 49 -5.51 0.22 14.60
C GLY A 49 -4.90 0.09 13.20
N LYS A 50 -5.49 0.61 12.13
CA LYS A 50 -4.97 0.45 10.74
C LYS A 50 -3.50 0.82 10.58
N SER A 51 -3.09 1.98 11.08
CA SER A 51 -1.70 2.44 10.98
C SER A 51 -0.76 1.61 11.86
N THR A 52 -1.24 1.07 12.99
CA THR A 52 -0.49 0.13 13.82
C THR A 52 -0.26 -1.16 13.04
N LEU A 53 -1.30 -1.74 12.46
CA LEU A 53 -1.21 -2.95 11.66
C LEU A 53 -0.26 -2.78 10.46
N LEU A 54 -0.33 -1.63 9.76
CA LEU A 54 0.62 -1.31 8.69
C LEU A 54 2.06 -1.30 9.20
N ARG A 55 2.32 -0.60 10.32
CA ARG A 55 3.67 -0.51 10.91
C ARG A 55 4.22 -1.87 11.31
N GLU A 56 3.36 -2.78 11.75
CA GLU A 56 3.73 -4.15 12.07
C GLU A 56 4.10 -4.94 10.83
N MET A 57 3.32 -4.83 9.74
CA MET A 57 3.62 -5.47 8.47
C MET A 57 4.95 -5.01 7.85
N ILE A 58 5.35 -3.74 8.07
CA ILE A 58 6.59 -3.17 7.52
C ILE A 58 7.76 -3.16 8.52
N LEU A 59 7.65 -3.89 9.62
CA LEU A 59 8.71 -4.02 10.65
C LEU A 59 9.10 -2.70 11.34
N LEU A 60 8.18 -1.72 11.44
CA LEU A 60 8.36 -0.51 12.26
C LEU A 60 7.85 -0.69 13.69
N GLN A 61 7.08 -1.75 13.93
CA GLN A 61 6.54 -2.11 15.23
C GLN A 61 6.42 -3.62 15.35
N ARG A 62 6.51 -4.15 16.56
CA ARG A 62 6.30 -5.58 16.84
C ARG A 62 4.96 -5.76 17.57
N PRO A 63 4.14 -6.75 17.18
CA PRO A 63 2.96 -7.14 17.94
C PRO A 63 3.35 -7.83 19.26
N ASP A 64 2.43 -7.88 20.22
CA ASP A 64 2.63 -8.63 21.48
C ASP A 64 2.53 -10.15 21.25
N SER A 65 1.63 -10.59 20.38
CA SER A 65 1.46 -12.01 20.05
C SER A 65 0.92 -12.20 18.63
N GLY A 66 0.84 -13.47 18.19
CA GLY A 66 0.43 -13.81 16.83
C GLY A 66 1.59 -13.87 15.85
N THR A 67 1.28 -14.01 14.58
CA THR A 67 2.29 -14.13 13.52
C THR A 67 1.97 -13.22 12.35
N ILE A 68 3.03 -12.65 11.75
CA ILE A 68 2.97 -11.94 10.47
C ILE A 68 3.98 -12.59 9.54
N ARG A 69 3.53 -13.06 8.38
CA ARG A 69 4.39 -13.50 7.28
C ARG A 69 4.25 -12.53 6.12
N VAL A 70 5.36 -12.09 5.58
CA VAL A 70 5.41 -11.22 4.40
C VAL A 70 6.32 -11.85 3.36
N LEU A 71 5.83 -11.99 2.13
CA LEU A 71 6.56 -12.64 1.03
C LEU A 71 7.12 -14.02 1.43
N GLY A 72 6.34 -14.81 2.17
CA GLY A 72 6.69 -16.12 2.66
C GLY A 72 7.57 -16.16 3.92
N THR A 73 8.03 -15.01 4.43
CA THR A 73 8.96 -14.92 5.56
C THR A 73 8.23 -14.55 6.85
N ASP A 74 8.40 -15.31 7.92
CA ASP A 74 7.90 -14.97 9.27
C ASP A 74 8.73 -13.82 9.85
N LEU A 75 8.08 -12.69 10.13
CA LEU A 75 8.77 -11.47 10.58
C LEU A 75 9.43 -11.61 11.98
N ARG A 76 9.02 -12.60 12.78
CA ARG A 76 9.57 -12.83 14.13
C ARG A 76 10.94 -13.50 14.10
N THR A 77 11.27 -14.19 13.02
CA THR A 77 12.49 -15.03 12.91
C THR A 77 13.63 -14.29 12.23
N LEU A 78 13.44 -13.04 11.84
CA LEU A 78 14.41 -12.26 11.09
C LEU A 78 15.54 -11.72 11.99
N ASP A 79 16.78 -11.91 11.54
CA ASP A 79 17.93 -11.14 11.97
C ASP A 79 18.00 -9.78 11.25
N GLU A 80 19.03 -8.99 11.52
CA GLU A 80 19.17 -7.66 10.90
C GLU A 80 19.42 -7.72 9.40
N ASP A 81 20.19 -8.68 8.92
CA ASP A 81 20.53 -8.81 7.50
C ASP A 81 19.32 -9.27 6.69
N ALA A 82 18.61 -10.28 7.19
CA ALA A 82 17.36 -10.75 6.60
C ALA A 82 16.27 -9.65 6.63
N THR A 83 16.21 -8.87 7.71
CA THR A 83 15.32 -7.71 7.82
C THR A 83 15.63 -6.66 6.74
N ARG A 84 16.91 -6.31 6.55
CA ARG A 84 17.34 -5.38 5.50
C ARG A 84 17.03 -5.92 4.10
N ALA A 85 17.31 -7.20 3.86
CA ALA A 85 17.01 -7.85 2.58
C ALA A 85 15.51 -7.84 2.26
N LEU A 86 14.67 -8.18 3.25
CA LEU A 86 13.22 -8.19 3.08
C LEU A 86 12.66 -6.79 2.85
N ARG A 87 13.13 -5.77 3.58
CA ARG A 87 12.70 -4.37 3.41
C ARG A 87 12.95 -3.80 2.03
N ARG A 88 13.93 -4.29 1.28
CA ARG A 88 14.17 -3.87 -0.12
C ARG A 88 13.11 -4.39 -1.08
N ARG A 89 12.32 -5.40 -0.68
CA ARG A 89 11.28 -6.02 -1.52
C ARG A 89 9.94 -5.31 -1.43
N TRP A 90 9.81 -4.30 -0.56
CA TRP A 90 8.62 -3.47 -0.50
C TRP A 90 8.94 -1.97 -0.52
N GLY A 91 7.98 -1.20 -1.03
CA GLY A 91 7.98 0.26 -0.95
C GLY A 91 6.94 0.73 0.05
N VAL A 92 7.20 1.89 0.66
CA VAL A 92 6.25 2.52 1.59
C VAL A 92 6.06 3.99 1.24
N MET A 93 4.80 4.40 1.09
CA MET A 93 4.40 5.78 0.98
C MET A 93 3.62 6.15 2.24
N PHE A 94 4.17 7.03 3.07
CA PHE A 94 3.50 7.55 4.27
C PHE A 94 2.54 8.70 3.94
N GLN A 95 1.59 8.95 4.83
CA GLN A 95 0.54 9.95 4.68
C GLN A 95 1.06 11.35 4.28
N HIS A 96 2.17 11.79 4.88
CA HIS A 96 2.81 13.08 4.56
C HIS A 96 3.87 12.98 3.46
N GLY A 97 3.87 11.88 2.68
CA GLY A 97 4.80 11.64 1.58
C GLY A 97 6.23 11.31 2.01
N GLY A 98 6.73 11.89 3.08
CA GLY A 98 8.06 11.63 3.65
C GLY A 98 9.22 12.08 2.76
N LEU A 99 9.03 12.96 1.78
CA LEU A 99 10.11 13.50 0.97
C LEU A 99 11.03 14.37 1.84
N PHE A 100 12.34 14.26 1.60
CA PHE A 100 13.32 15.11 2.25
C PHE A 100 13.29 16.50 1.63
N SER A 101 12.99 17.52 2.43
CA SER A 101 12.85 18.92 1.96
C SER A 101 14.16 19.53 1.46
N SER A 102 15.28 19.01 1.91
CA SER A 102 16.63 19.45 1.50
C SER A 102 17.16 18.79 0.22
N LEU A 103 16.44 17.83 -0.34
CA LEU A 103 16.77 17.12 -1.56
C LEU A 103 15.78 17.50 -2.66
N ASN A 104 16.27 17.67 -3.90
CA ASN A 104 15.39 17.81 -5.05
C ASN A 104 14.67 16.48 -5.35
N LEU A 105 13.77 16.46 -6.32
CA LEU A 105 12.96 15.28 -6.61
C LEU A 105 13.80 14.11 -7.14
N LEU A 106 14.77 14.36 -8.00
CA LEU A 106 15.67 13.34 -8.53
C LEU A 106 16.46 12.67 -7.39
N GLU A 107 17.00 13.49 -6.49
CA GLU A 107 17.73 13.03 -5.31
C GLU A 107 16.85 12.24 -4.34
N ASN A 108 15.62 12.70 -4.09
CA ASN A 108 14.65 11.99 -3.26
C ASN A 108 14.34 10.59 -3.79
N ILE A 109 14.11 10.46 -5.10
CA ILE A 109 13.78 9.18 -5.73
C ILE A 109 15.02 8.29 -5.83
N GLY A 110 16.21 8.86 -6.09
CA GLY A 110 17.46 8.14 -6.14
C GLY A 110 17.98 7.68 -4.77
N LEU A 111 17.51 8.25 -3.67
CA LEU A 111 18.02 7.97 -2.33
C LEU A 111 17.98 6.49 -1.94
N PRO A 112 16.86 5.75 -2.11
CA PRO A 112 16.84 4.32 -1.79
C PRO A 112 17.86 3.51 -2.61
N LEU A 113 18.11 3.90 -3.86
CA LEU A 113 19.12 3.24 -4.69
C LEU A 113 20.54 3.50 -4.17
N ARG A 114 20.85 4.73 -3.74
CA ARG A 114 22.16 5.10 -3.15
C ARG A 114 22.43 4.34 -1.85
N GLU A 115 21.39 4.16 -1.02
CA GLU A 115 21.50 3.50 0.28
C GLU A 115 21.56 1.96 0.19
N HIS A 116 20.97 1.39 -0.86
CA HIS A 116 20.72 -0.05 -0.88
C HIS A 116 21.36 -0.80 -2.06
N THR A 117 22.05 -0.10 -2.96
CA THR A 117 22.71 -0.70 -4.13
C THR A 117 24.14 -0.20 -4.27
N ALA A 118 24.93 -0.86 -5.13
CA ALA A 118 26.27 -0.42 -5.51
C ALA A 118 26.30 0.24 -6.90
N LEU A 119 25.16 0.76 -7.37
CA LEU A 119 25.06 1.45 -8.66
C LEU A 119 25.84 2.77 -8.62
N ASP A 120 26.40 3.16 -9.76
CA ASP A 120 27.04 4.47 -9.88
C ASP A 120 26.01 5.62 -9.91
N ALA A 121 26.45 6.83 -9.59
CA ALA A 121 25.57 7.98 -9.46
C ALA A 121 24.82 8.32 -10.75
N ALA A 122 25.44 8.18 -11.92
CA ALA A 122 24.82 8.50 -13.20
C ALA A 122 23.67 7.54 -13.50
N LEU A 123 23.87 6.25 -13.27
CA LEU A 123 22.81 5.23 -13.45
C LEU A 123 21.66 5.42 -12.45
N ILE A 124 21.97 5.80 -11.20
CA ILE A 124 20.93 6.13 -10.21
C ILE A 124 20.07 7.30 -10.68
N ASP A 125 20.70 8.35 -11.22
CA ASP A 125 20.00 9.52 -11.72
C ASP A 125 19.14 9.19 -12.96
N GLU A 126 19.62 8.32 -13.84
CA GLU A 126 18.83 7.81 -14.98
C GLU A 126 17.61 7.01 -14.51
N ILE A 127 17.78 6.10 -13.55
CA ILE A 127 16.67 5.34 -12.97
C ILE A 127 15.67 6.28 -12.30
N ALA A 128 16.14 7.24 -11.52
CA ALA A 128 15.28 8.22 -10.85
C ALA A 128 14.49 9.07 -11.87
N ALA A 129 15.12 9.52 -12.95
CA ALA A 129 14.46 10.23 -14.04
C ALA A 129 13.39 9.37 -14.73
N TRP A 130 13.68 8.08 -14.94
CA TRP A 130 12.69 7.15 -15.46
C TRP A 130 11.48 6.96 -14.51
N LYS A 131 11.73 6.89 -13.19
CA LYS A 131 10.66 6.82 -12.20
C LYS A 131 9.80 8.10 -12.16
N ILE A 132 10.40 9.29 -12.41
CA ILE A 132 9.67 10.56 -12.56
C ILE A 132 8.71 10.47 -13.76
N ALA A 133 9.18 9.98 -14.90
CA ALA A 133 8.36 9.79 -16.08
C ALA A 133 7.26 8.74 -15.84
N LEU A 134 7.56 7.64 -15.15
CA LEU A 134 6.62 6.57 -14.82
C LEU A 134 5.39 7.07 -14.05
N ILE A 135 5.58 8.01 -13.14
CA ILE A 135 4.50 8.62 -12.36
C ILE A 135 3.81 9.81 -13.07
N GLY A 136 4.13 10.04 -14.33
CA GLY A 136 3.53 11.08 -15.16
C GLY A 136 3.92 12.50 -14.79
N LEU A 137 5.12 12.72 -14.20
CA LEU A 137 5.69 14.06 -14.02
C LEU A 137 6.63 14.40 -15.18
N ALA A 138 6.70 15.70 -15.50
CA ALA A 138 7.60 16.18 -16.53
C ALA A 138 9.08 16.01 -16.09
N PRO A 139 10.02 15.75 -17.03
CA PRO A 139 11.42 15.48 -16.69
C PRO A 139 12.11 16.62 -15.92
N ASP A 140 11.76 17.88 -16.22
CA ASP A 140 12.29 19.08 -15.57
C ASP A 140 11.87 19.19 -14.09
N THR A 141 10.81 18.49 -13.68
CA THR A 141 10.40 18.40 -12.28
C THR A 141 11.50 17.78 -11.40
N GLY A 142 12.40 17.00 -11.98
CA GLY A 142 13.51 16.36 -11.26
C GLY A 142 14.38 17.32 -10.46
N ALA A 143 14.56 18.54 -10.94
CA ALA A 143 15.36 19.57 -10.28
C ALA A 143 14.60 20.35 -9.18
N GLN A 144 13.28 20.21 -9.09
CA GLN A 144 12.45 20.93 -8.12
C GLN A 144 12.55 20.31 -6.73
N PHE A 145 12.44 21.16 -5.70
CA PHE A 145 12.35 20.73 -4.31
C PHE A 145 10.89 20.43 -3.92
N PRO A 146 10.66 19.62 -2.88
CA PRO A 146 9.29 19.28 -2.46
C PRO A 146 8.37 20.49 -2.21
N ALA A 147 8.92 21.62 -1.73
CA ALA A 147 8.16 22.84 -1.47
C ALA A 147 7.63 23.53 -2.76
N GLU A 148 8.22 23.23 -3.91
CA GLU A 148 7.85 23.80 -5.21
C GLU A 148 6.78 22.97 -5.93
N LEU A 149 6.47 21.77 -5.41
CA LEU A 149 5.53 20.83 -5.99
C LEU A 149 4.12 21.05 -5.47
N SER A 150 3.10 20.88 -6.33
CA SER A 150 1.72 20.77 -5.88
C SER A 150 1.51 19.53 -5.01
N GLY A 151 0.43 19.50 -4.21
CA GLY A 151 0.11 18.34 -3.37
C GLY A 151 0.02 17.02 -4.16
N GLY A 152 -0.61 17.04 -5.33
CA GLY A 152 -0.69 15.87 -6.22
C GLY A 152 0.69 15.45 -6.76
N MET A 153 1.55 16.41 -7.13
CA MET A 153 2.93 16.12 -7.54
C MET A 153 3.74 15.52 -6.39
N GLN A 154 3.60 16.05 -5.16
CA GLN A 154 4.28 15.49 -3.99
C GLN A 154 3.86 14.04 -3.71
N LYS A 155 2.57 13.72 -3.84
CA LYS A 155 2.05 12.36 -3.67
C LYS A 155 2.62 11.41 -4.72
N ARG A 156 2.60 11.81 -6.00
CA ARG A 156 3.22 11.04 -7.08
C ARG A 156 4.73 10.86 -6.87
N ALA A 157 5.45 11.91 -6.48
CA ALA A 157 6.87 11.84 -6.16
C ALA A 157 7.18 10.85 -5.02
N SER A 158 6.37 10.86 -3.98
CA SER A 158 6.49 9.92 -2.87
C SER A 158 6.27 8.48 -3.31
N LEU A 159 5.31 8.27 -4.24
CA LEU A 159 5.07 6.98 -4.87
C LEU A 159 6.27 6.54 -5.71
N ALA A 160 6.86 7.43 -6.53
CA ALA A 160 8.08 7.14 -7.30
C ALA A 160 9.24 6.70 -6.41
N ARG A 161 9.43 7.38 -5.27
CA ARG A 161 10.46 7.00 -4.30
C ARG A 161 10.19 5.62 -3.69
N ALA A 162 8.92 5.31 -3.37
CA ALA A 162 8.55 3.99 -2.88
C ALA A 162 8.79 2.88 -3.92
N LEU A 163 8.76 3.23 -5.21
CA LEU A 163 9.02 2.33 -6.34
C LEU A 163 10.49 2.24 -6.75
N ALA A 164 11.41 2.97 -6.11
CA ALA A 164 12.80 3.12 -6.57
C ALA A 164 13.54 1.78 -6.68
N LEU A 165 13.30 0.84 -5.78
CA LEU A 165 13.95 -0.48 -5.73
C LEU A 165 13.16 -1.58 -6.45
N ASP A 166 12.18 -1.24 -7.30
CA ASP A 166 11.30 -2.20 -7.99
C ASP A 166 10.68 -3.23 -7.02
N PRO A 167 9.91 -2.78 -6.02
CA PRO A 167 9.38 -3.65 -5.00
C PRO A 167 8.33 -4.62 -5.55
N GLU A 168 8.13 -5.75 -4.87
CA GLU A 168 7.04 -6.71 -5.14
C GLU A 168 5.73 -6.30 -4.42
N LEU A 169 5.87 -5.51 -3.35
CA LEU A 169 4.79 -5.11 -2.46
C LEU A 169 4.87 -3.61 -2.17
N LEU A 170 3.74 -2.92 -2.22
CA LEU A 170 3.65 -1.48 -1.99
C LEU A 170 2.65 -1.19 -0.88
N PHE A 171 3.09 -0.45 0.13
CA PHE A 171 2.25 0.04 1.22
C PHE A 171 1.97 1.53 1.04
N LEU A 172 0.68 1.90 1.04
CA LEU A 172 0.21 3.27 0.84
C LEU A 172 -0.61 3.72 2.05
N ASP A 173 -0.14 4.70 2.78
CA ASP A 173 -0.89 5.30 3.89
C ASP A 173 -1.54 6.59 3.43
N GLU A 174 -2.87 6.57 3.25
CA GLU A 174 -3.71 7.70 2.80
C GLU A 174 -3.16 8.38 1.53
N PRO A 175 -3.06 7.65 0.39
CA PRO A 175 -2.35 8.12 -0.80
C PRO A 175 -2.96 9.39 -1.43
N THR A 176 -4.25 9.60 -1.28
CA THR A 176 -4.98 10.74 -1.88
C THR A 176 -5.47 11.77 -0.87
N ALA A 177 -5.13 11.59 0.42
CA ALA A 177 -5.56 12.52 1.45
C ALA A 177 -5.06 13.94 1.20
N GLY A 178 -5.99 14.91 1.26
CA GLY A 178 -5.69 16.34 1.07
C GLY A 178 -5.59 16.78 -0.40
N LEU A 179 -5.87 15.90 -1.36
CA LEU A 179 -5.92 16.25 -2.77
C LEU A 179 -7.31 16.71 -3.19
N ASP A 180 -7.37 17.55 -4.21
CA ASP A 180 -8.58 17.82 -4.94
C ASP A 180 -9.06 16.57 -5.71
N PRO A 181 -10.35 16.49 -6.11
CA PRO A 181 -10.90 15.30 -6.75
C PRO A 181 -10.21 14.87 -8.04
N ALA A 182 -9.71 15.82 -8.84
CA ALA A 182 -9.03 15.51 -10.10
C ALA A 182 -7.65 14.91 -9.83
N SER A 183 -6.85 15.56 -8.98
CA SER A 183 -5.54 15.03 -8.55
C SER A 183 -5.65 13.67 -7.85
N ALA A 184 -6.70 13.45 -7.07
CA ALA A 184 -6.96 12.16 -6.44
C ALA A 184 -7.23 11.08 -7.48
N ALA A 185 -8.08 11.36 -8.48
CA ALA A 185 -8.39 10.42 -9.57
C ALA A 185 -7.14 10.02 -10.37
N ASP A 186 -6.23 10.97 -10.63
CA ASP A 186 -4.97 10.69 -11.31
C ASP A 186 -4.06 9.72 -10.51
N VAL A 187 -4.02 9.88 -9.18
CA VAL A 187 -3.25 8.96 -8.30
C VAL A 187 -3.91 7.58 -8.27
N ASP A 188 -5.24 7.51 -8.23
CA ASP A 188 -6.00 6.26 -8.27
C ASP A 188 -5.71 5.47 -9.55
N GLU A 189 -5.77 6.17 -10.71
CA GLU A 189 -5.46 5.55 -11.99
C GLU A 189 -4.01 5.04 -12.05
N LEU A 190 -3.06 5.83 -11.53
CA LEU A 190 -1.67 5.43 -11.44
C LEU A 190 -1.49 4.17 -10.59
N VAL A 191 -2.13 4.10 -9.41
CA VAL A 191 -2.09 2.91 -8.53
C VAL A 191 -2.64 1.67 -9.24
N CYS A 192 -3.76 1.80 -9.96
CA CYS A 192 -4.29 0.70 -10.77
C CYS A 192 -3.32 0.27 -11.88
N LYS A 193 -2.74 1.22 -12.62
CA LYS A 193 -1.74 0.94 -13.68
C LYS A 193 -0.51 0.21 -13.12
N LEU A 194 0.00 0.63 -11.97
CA LEU A 194 1.14 -0.02 -11.34
C LEU A 194 0.84 -1.49 -10.99
N ARG A 195 -0.34 -1.79 -10.44
CA ARG A 195 -0.76 -3.17 -10.22
C ARG A 195 -0.87 -3.95 -11.53
N ASP A 196 -1.57 -3.39 -12.53
CA ASP A 196 -1.92 -4.12 -13.76
C ASP A 196 -0.70 -4.37 -14.66
N VAL A 197 0.24 -3.42 -14.74
CA VAL A 197 1.42 -3.51 -15.62
C VAL A 197 2.57 -4.27 -14.94
N PHE A 198 2.81 -4.01 -13.65
CA PHE A 198 3.96 -4.60 -12.94
C PHE A 198 3.60 -5.79 -12.06
N GLY A 199 2.31 -6.15 -11.96
CA GLY A 199 1.87 -7.22 -11.07
C GLY A 199 2.08 -6.92 -9.59
N LEU A 200 2.15 -5.62 -9.23
CA LEU A 200 2.37 -5.20 -7.85
C LEU A 200 1.22 -5.62 -6.94
N THR A 201 1.56 -6.10 -5.77
CA THR A 201 0.59 -6.21 -4.68
C THR A 201 0.59 -4.90 -3.90
N ILE A 202 -0.58 -4.34 -3.65
CA ILE A 202 -0.71 -3.03 -3.00
C ILE A 202 -1.59 -3.17 -1.76
N VAL A 203 -1.05 -2.77 -0.61
CA VAL A 203 -1.81 -2.61 0.65
C VAL A 203 -1.98 -1.14 0.92
N MET A 204 -3.22 -0.67 1.02
CA MET A 204 -3.48 0.74 1.31
C MET A 204 -4.31 0.93 2.57
N ILE A 205 -3.99 1.97 3.32
CA ILE A 205 -4.89 2.51 4.34
C ILE A 205 -5.62 3.69 3.72
N THR A 206 -6.91 3.69 3.82
CA THR A 206 -7.70 4.87 3.46
C THR A 206 -9.03 4.90 4.21
N HIS A 207 -9.56 6.09 4.32
CA HIS A 207 -10.91 6.32 4.81
C HIS A 207 -11.85 6.81 3.69
N ASP A 208 -11.37 6.95 2.46
CA ASP A 208 -12.16 7.39 1.30
C ASP A 208 -12.88 6.19 0.67
N LEU A 209 -14.21 6.15 0.84
CA LEU A 209 -15.06 5.13 0.23
C LEU A 209 -15.00 5.16 -1.29
N ASN A 210 -14.92 6.35 -1.89
CA ASN A 210 -14.89 6.47 -3.35
C ASN A 210 -13.61 5.88 -3.92
N LEU A 211 -12.46 6.12 -3.26
CA LEU A 211 -11.19 5.47 -3.61
C LEU A 211 -11.33 3.96 -3.55
N MET A 212 -11.83 3.41 -2.43
CA MET A 212 -11.98 1.96 -2.28
C MET A 212 -12.89 1.35 -3.35
N TRP A 213 -14.00 2.01 -3.68
CA TRP A 213 -14.88 1.55 -4.76
C TRP A 213 -14.20 1.52 -6.13
N ARG A 214 -13.32 2.49 -6.41
CA ARG A 214 -12.64 2.58 -7.71
C ARG A 214 -11.51 1.56 -7.84
N VAL A 215 -10.69 1.40 -6.79
CA VAL A 215 -9.40 0.72 -6.94
C VAL A 215 -9.28 -0.59 -6.16
N ALA A 216 -9.93 -0.72 -4.98
CA ALA A 216 -9.71 -1.88 -4.12
C ALA A 216 -10.34 -3.16 -4.69
N ASP A 217 -9.57 -4.24 -4.70
CA ASP A 217 -10.08 -5.57 -5.03
C ASP A 217 -10.78 -6.19 -3.84
N ARG A 218 -10.17 -6.06 -2.66
CA ARG A 218 -10.73 -6.48 -1.37
C ARG A 218 -10.44 -5.43 -0.31
N VAL A 219 -11.33 -5.36 0.66
CA VAL A 219 -11.25 -4.43 1.78
C VAL A 219 -11.41 -5.22 3.08
N ALA A 220 -10.52 -4.99 4.05
CA ALA A 220 -10.72 -5.42 5.42
C ALA A 220 -11.25 -4.24 6.25
N VAL A 221 -12.39 -4.42 6.89
CA VAL A 221 -12.97 -3.43 7.80
C VAL A 221 -12.52 -3.75 9.22
N LEU A 222 -11.71 -2.89 9.81
CA LEU A 222 -11.25 -2.98 11.19
C LEU A 222 -12.19 -2.21 12.12
N GLY A 223 -12.54 -2.83 13.24
CA GLY A 223 -13.36 -2.21 14.28
C GLY A 223 -13.19 -2.94 15.63
N ALA A 224 -13.23 -2.20 16.73
CA ALA A 224 -13.05 -2.75 18.07
C ALA A 224 -11.82 -3.69 18.22
N GLY A 225 -10.72 -3.36 17.56
CA GLY A 225 -9.48 -4.13 17.64
C GLY A 225 -9.44 -5.44 16.84
N THR A 226 -10.48 -5.75 16.05
CA THR A 226 -10.58 -6.98 15.26
C THR A 226 -10.93 -6.69 13.81
N VAL A 227 -10.79 -7.70 12.94
CA VAL A 227 -11.35 -7.65 11.58
C VAL A 227 -12.82 -7.99 11.63
N GLN A 228 -13.68 -7.07 11.23
CA GLN A 228 -15.14 -7.23 11.24
C GLN A 228 -15.64 -7.94 9.99
N ALA A 229 -15.01 -7.70 8.84
CA ALA A 229 -15.30 -8.38 7.58
C ALA A 229 -14.16 -8.14 6.57
N ILE A 230 -14.01 -9.07 5.63
CA ILE A 230 -13.14 -8.94 4.44
C ILE A 230 -13.95 -9.34 3.22
N GLY A 231 -13.89 -8.54 2.17
CA GLY A 231 -14.56 -8.83 0.90
C GLY A 231 -14.39 -7.70 -0.10
N SER A 232 -14.97 -7.85 -1.28
CA SER A 232 -15.12 -6.75 -2.23
C SER A 232 -16.06 -5.69 -1.66
N MET A 233 -16.00 -4.48 -2.18
CA MET A 233 -16.90 -3.40 -1.75
C MET A 233 -18.38 -3.77 -1.98
N ASP A 234 -18.68 -4.52 -3.06
CA ASP A 234 -20.05 -5.02 -3.33
C ASP A 234 -20.51 -6.02 -2.27
N GLU A 235 -19.68 -6.97 -1.87
CA GLU A 235 -19.98 -7.94 -0.82
C GLU A 235 -20.20 -7.23 0.52
N LEU A 236 -19.26 -6.35 0.91
CA LEU A 236 -19.30 -5.62 2.16
C LEU A 236 -20.54 -4.71 2.27
N SER A 237 -20.93 -4.05 1.17
CA SER A 237 -22.12 -3.18 1.15
C SER A 237 -23.44 -3.91 1.41
N ARG A 238 -23.48 -5.23 1.15
CA ARG A 238 -24.67 -6.09 1.35
C ARG A 238 -24.65 -6.82 2.69
N LEU A 239 -23.53 -6.75 3.42
CA LEU A 239 -23.43 -7.39 4.73
C LEU A 239 -24.37 -6.71 5.75
N GLY A 240 -25.16 -7.51 6.44
CA GLY A 240 -26.02 -7.06 7.54
C GLY A 240 -25.28 -6.74 8.84
N ASN A 241 -23.94 -6.82 8.86
CA ASN A 241 -23.10 -6.56 10.04
C ASN A 241 -23.17 -5.08 10.45
N PRO A 242 -23.62 -4.74 11.66
CA PRO A 242 -23.75 -3.35 12.12
C PRO A 242 -22.46 -2.56 12.07
N ALA A 243 -21.31 -3.16 12.40
CA ALA A 243 -20.00 -2.49 12.38
C ALA A 243 -19.57 -2.11 10.96
N VAL A 244 -19.91 -2.96 9.97
CA VAL A 244 -19.68 -2.67 8.54
C VAL A 244 -20.65 -1.60 8.05
N ARG A 245 -21.93 -1.66 8.45
CA ARG A 245 -22.93 -0.64 8.09
C ARG A 245 -22.55 0.75 8.56
N VAL A 246 -22.09 0.90 9.80
CA VAL A 246 -21.61 2.19 10.34
C VAL A 246 -20.49 2.78 9.47
N PHE A 247 -19.62 1.93 8.95
CA PHE A 247 -18.56 2.38 8.03
C PHE A 247 -19.14 2.97 6.75
N PHE A 248 -20.21 2.40 6.19
CA PHE A 248 -20.85 2.92 4.96
C PHE A 248 -21.81 4.09 5.26
N GLU A 249 -22.57 4.07 6.34
CA GLU A 249 -23.60 5.07 6.67
C GLU A 249 -22.99 6.41 7.11
N GLY A 250 -21.85 6.40 7.79
CA GLY A 250 -21.14 7.60 8.25
C GLY A 250 -20.57 8.46 7.13
N ARG A 251 -20.59 7.97 5.89
CA ARG A 251 -19.99 8.62 4.72
C ARG A 251 -20.85 8.32 3.49
N ARG A 252 -21.73 9.24 3.13
CA ARG A 252 -22.50 9.13 1.88
C ARG A 252 -21.55 9.04 0.70
N ALA A 253 -21.33 7.83 0.19
CA ALA A 253 -20.64 7.60 -1.06
C ALA A 253 -21.46 8.19 -2.20
N GLN A 254 -20.92 9.17 -2.91
CA GLN A 254 -21.37 9.51 -4.26
C GLN A 254 -20.76 8.45 -5.18
N VAL A 255 -21.41 7.30 -5.29
CA VAL A 255 -20.92 6.16 -6.05
C VAL A 255 -21.18 6.35 -7.54
N PRO A 256 -20.16 6.47 -8.39
CA PRO A 256 -20.28 6.05 -9.78
C PRO A 256 -20.17 4.52 -9.82
N ARG A 257 -21.23 3.83 -10.21
CA ARG A 257 -21.37 2.36 -10.21
C ARG A 257 -20.64 1.63 -11.33
N GLU A 258 -19.73 2.25 -12.04
CA GLU A 258 -19.03 1.59 -13.15
C GLU A 258 -17.53 1.44 -12.85
N ARG A 259 -17.17 0.24 -12.44
CA ARG A 259 -15.79 -0.24 -12.46
C ARG A 259 -15.48 -0.59 -13.92
N ALA A 260 -14.42 0.01 -14.49
CA ALA A 260 -13.93 -0.43 -15.79
C ALA A 260 -13.60 -1.94 -15.74
N PRO A 261 -14.03 -2.75 -16.73
CA PRO A 261 -13.70 -4.16 -16.76
C PRO A 261 -12.18 -4.34 -16.79
N ARG A 262 -11.65 -5.24 -15.97
CA ARG A 262 -10.24 -5.62 -16.03
C ARG A 262 -9.92 -6.06 -17.45
N PRO A 263 -8.86 -5.54 -18.11
CA PRO A 263 -8.35 -6.18 -19.31
C PRO A 263 -7.97 -7.63 -18.94
N ALA A 264 -8.47 -8.60 -19.68
CA ALA A 264 -8.04 -9.97 -19.55
C ALA A 264 -6.52 -9.99 -19.69
N MET A 265 -5.80 -10.62 -18.76
CA MET A 265 -4.37 -10.85 -18.85
C MET A 265 -4.13 -11.84 -20.01
N GLU A 266 -4.23 -11.37 -21.24
CA GLU A 266 -3.64 -12.07 -22.38
C GLU A 266 -2.13 -11.83 -22.32
N SER A 267 -1.42 -12.92 -22.31
CA SER A 267 0.03 -13.06 -22.24
C SER A 267 0.76 -12.19 -23.29
N ALA A 268 0.99 -10.92 -23.00
CA ALA A 268 1.65 -9.97 -23.92
C ALA A 268 3.18 -9.87 -23.71
N TRP A 269 3.78 -10.77 -22.96
CA TRP A 269 5.24 -10.87 -22.88
C TRP A 269 5.72 -12.23 -23.42
N LYS A 270 6.11 -12.28 -24.70
CA LYS A 270 7.03 -13.29 -25.22
C LYS A 270 8.41 -12.67 -25.34
N PRO A 271 9.41 -13.07 -24.53
CA PRO A 271 10.78 -12.66 -24.79
C PRO A 271 11.25 -13.24 -26.14
N LYS A 272 11.91 -12.41 -26.96
CA LYS A 272 12.66 -12.85 -28.14
C LYS A 272 14.00 -13.37 -27.72
#